data_10493893e05913681203b5c52c156154
#
_entry.id   10493893e05913681203b5c52c156154
#
_cell.length_a   1.000
_cell.length_b   1.000
_cell.length_c   1.000
_cell.angle_alpha   90.00
_cell.angle_beta   90.00
_cell.angle_gamma   90.00
#
_symmetry.space_group_name_H-M   'P 1'
#
loop_
_entity.id
_entity.type
_entity.pdbx_description
1 polymer ?
#
loop_
_entity_poly.entity_id
_entity_poly.type
_entity_poly.pdbx_seq_one_letter_code
_entity_poly.pdbx_strand_id
1 'polypeptide(L)'
;MDKKHIDYLTPELLKSDEQIWVNPVGGLGDIIMLSTAMKRSYDIYGKKFCIARRAQYTEFLTNHPAVQEIGHPQKGSNIVCNDYWMRPEFKDVNKKGLEITLKIFGVNKFVDEELYLPNATKNDATDLLLQNIPWGKTNVAIVFSSESPRKIMHPIKWHIIVEKLLGQHCFVIQIGRMGDIPIRGAYSLLGATTQLQVLDVLKKVDVLITPDNYVMHAAKLLHIPTIALFGPTEASRYGYSDHFCLQADLSKCNQADKCLGPHVAENYSIPCPLCENHCMNSHDENKIVDIVMSIINNK
;
A
#
# COMPACT_ATOMS: atom_id res chain seq x y z
N MET A 1 -33.33 4.36 3.32
CA MET A 1 -32.52 4.73 4.51
C MET A 1 -31.61 5.87 4.11
N ASP A 2 -32.01 7.08 4.47
CA ASP A 2 -31.32 8.26 3.93
C ASP A 2 -30.09 8.59 4.79
N LYS A 3 -28.96 7.96 4.47
CA LYS A 3 -27.63 8.40 4.90
C LYS A 3 -27.23 9.53 3.96
N LYS A 4 -26.80 10.66 4.52
CA LYS A 4 -26.31 11.77 3.71
C LYS A 4 -24.87 11.48 3.28
N HIS A 5 -24.70 11.00 2.07
CA HIS A 5 -23.38 10.79 1.49
C HIS A 5 -22.74 12.14 1.14
N ILE A 6 -21.47 12.29 1.50
CA ILE A 6 -20.67 13.49 1.27
C ILE A 6 -19.49 13.11 0.38
N ASP A 7 -19.40 13.76 -0.77
CA ASP A 7 -18.32 13.51 -1.73
C ASP A 7 -17.00 14.15 -1.30
N TYR A 8 -17.06 15.37 -0.78
CA TYR A 8 -15.91 16.14 -0.29
C TYR A 8 -16.28 16.88 0.97
N LEU A 9 -15.44 16.83 1.99
CA LEU A 9 -15.61 17.61 3.21
C LEU A 9 -15.23 19.07 2.95
N THR A 10 -16.16 19.98 3.26
CA THR A 10 -15.90 21.42 3.13
C THR A 10 -15.34 22.01 4.42
N PRO A 11 -14.61 23.16 4.35
CA PRO A 11 -14.11 23.82 5.55
C PRO A 11 -15.20 24.19 6.56
N GLU A 12 -16.43 24.51 6.09
CA GLU A 12 -17.57 24.83 6.93
C GLU A 12 -18.00 23.60 7.75
N LEU A 13 -18.13 22.45 7.10
CA LEU A 13 -18.50 21.19 7.76
C LEU A 13 -17.39 20.73 8.71
N LEU A 14 -16.13 20.89 8.33
CA LEU A 14 -14.98 20.53 9.17
C LEU A 14 -14.84 21.41 10.42
N LYS A 15 -15.36 22.63 10.40
CA LYS A 15 -15.39 23.55 11.54
C LYS A 15 -16.68 23.48 12.36
N SER A 16 -17.70 22.78 11.86
CA SER A 16 -18.98 22.62 12.57
C SER A 16 -18.88 21.57 13.68
N ASP A 17 -19.88 21.56 14.56
CA ASP A 17 -20.04 20.53 15.61
C ASP A 17 -20.69 19.23 15.08
N GLU A 18 -21.08 19.20 13.81
CA GLU A 18 -21.72 18.03 13.21
C GLU A 18 -20.80 16.81 13.22
N GLN A 19 -21.33 15.66 13.61
CA GLN A 19 -20.60 14.40 13.59
C GLN A 19 -20.42 13.91 12.14
N ILE A 20 -19.19 13.55 11.78
CA ILE A 20 -18.84 13.01 10.47
C ILE A 20 -18.38 11.57 10.63
N TRP A 21 -19.06 10.66 9.94
CA TRP A 21 -18.70 9.26 9.85
C TRP A 21 -17.87 8.99 8.62
N VAL A 22 -16.77 8.30 8.80
CA VAL A 22 -15.93 7.77 7.71
C VAL A 22 -16.29 6.31 7.50
N ASN A 23 -16.63 5.94 6.29
CA ASN A 23 -16.80 4.55 5.89
C ASN A 23 -15.56 4.10 5.12
N PRO A 24 -14.61 3.38 5.75
CA PRO A 24 -13.39 2.94 5.09
C PRO A 24 -13.70 1.96 3.96
N VAL A 25 -13.11 2.18 2.80
CA VAL A 25 -13.25 1.30 1.62
C VAL A 25 -11.88 1.05 0.96
N GLY A 26 -11.81 0.02 0.10
CA GLY A 26 -10.58 -0.36 -0.59
C GLY A 26 -9.74 -1.37 0.20
N GLY A 27 -8.47 -1.50 -0.15
CA GLY A 27 -7.48 -2.35 0.49
C GLY A 27 -6.70 -1.63 1.60
N LEU A 28 -5.72 -2.33 2.19
CA LEU A 28 -4.93 -1.76 3.28
C LEU A 28 -4.08 -0.54 2.89
N GLY A 29 -3.62 -0.47 1.63
CA GLY A 29 -2.95 0.72 1.12
C GLY A 29 -3.87 1.94 1.16
N ASP A 30 -5.15 1.76 0.81
CA ASP A 30 -6.15 2.82 0.86
C ASP A 30 -6.44 3.26 2.30
N ILE A 31 -6.33 2.35 3.28
CA ILE A 31 -6.47 2.68 4.70
C ILE A 31 -5.29 3.50 5.23
N ILE A 32 -4.07 3.24 4.77
CA ILE A 32 -2.91 4.07 5.11
C ILE A 32 -3.08 5.49 4.54
N MET A 33 -3.53 5.62 3.30
CA MET A 33 -3.85 6.92 2.71
C MET A 33 -4.99 7.63 3.45
N LEU A 34 -6.04 6.91 3.83
CA LEU A 34 -7.15 7.42 4.65
C LEU A 34 -6.65 7.94 6.00
N SER A 35 -5.85 7.14 6.72
CA SER A 35 -5.25 7.53 8.00
C SER A 35 -4.49 8.84 7.86
N THR A 36 -3.69 8.98 6.81
CA THR A 36 -2.95 10.19 6.48
C THR A 36 -3.89 11.38 6.24
N ALA A 37 -4.93 11.19 5.44
CA ALA A 37 -5.87 12.27 5.12
C ALA A 37 -6.65 12.75 6.35
N MET A 38 -7.09 11.82 7.19
CA MET A 38 -7.75 12.15 8.46
C MET A 38 -6.80 12.90 9.42
N LYS A 39 -5.53 12.46 9.51
CA LYS A 39 -4.53 13.13 10.36
C LYS A 39 -4.30 14.56 9.90
N ARG A 40 -4.08 14.79 8.60
CA ARG A 40 -3.85 16.13 8.04
C ARG A 40 -5.08 17.03 8.17
N SER A 41 -6.29 16.48 7.95
CA SER A 41 -7.54 17.22 8.18
C SER A 41 -7.68 17.62 9.65
N TYR A 42 -7.35 16.72 10.58
CA TYR A 42 -7.35 17.01 12.01
C TYR A 42 -6.33 18.11 12.39
N ASP A 43 -5.12 18.07 11.83
CA ASP A 43 -4.10 19.07 12.10
C ASP A 43 -4.50 20.49 11.62
N ILE A 44 -5.30 20.56 10.55
CA ILE A 44 -5.76 21.84 9.99
C ILE A 44 -7.01 22.38 10.71
N TYR A 45 -7.97 21.49 11.00
CA TYR A 45 -9.32 21.89 11.44
C TYR A 45 -9.65 21.48 12.88
N GLY A 46 -8.83 20.63 13.53
CA GLY A 46 -9.13 20.04 14.83
C GLY A 46 -10.26 19.00 14.81
N LYS A 47 -10.78 18.68 13.61
CA LYS A 47 -11.95 17.81 13.46
C LYS A 47 -11.62 16.35 13.74
N LYS A 48 -12.38 15.73 14.62
CA LYS A 48 -12.37 14.28 14.83
C LYS A 48 -13.51 13.61 14.07
N PHE A 49 -13.26 12.38 13.67
CA PHE A 49 -14.15 11.56 12.86
C PHE A 49 -14.64 10.35 13.63
N CYS A 50 -15.84 9.88 13.30
CA CYS A 50 -16.34 8.59 13.73
C CYS A 50 -16.08 7.58 12.61
N ILE A 51 -15.59 6.40 12.94
CA ILE A 51 -15.28 5.36 11.95
C ILE A 51 -16.38 4.32 11.94
N ALA A 52 -16.98 4.09 10.77
CA ALA A 52 -17.91 2.98 10.58
C ALA A 52 -17.13 1.65 10.71
N ARG A 53 -17.53 0.83 11.68
CA ARG A 53 -16.84 -0.43 12.00
C ARG A 53 -16.84 -1.38 10.80
N ARG A 54 -15.64 -1.72 10.35
CA ARG A 54 -15.36 -2.83 9.42
C ARG A 54 -14.29 -3.72 10.02
N ALA A 55 -14.57 -5.02 10.11
CA ALA A 55 -13.72 -5.99 10.81
C ALA A 55 -12.26 -5.99 10.33
N GLN A 56 -12.02 -5.74 9.03
CA GLN A 56 -10.69 -5.86 8.43
C GLN A 56 -9.73 -4.71 8.73
N TYR A 57 -10.22 -3.49 9.04
CA TYR A 57 -9.38 -2.28 9.02
C TYR A 57 -9.46 -1.46 10.29
N THR A 58 -10.33 -1.82 11.21
CA THR A 58 -10.55 -1.07 12.45
C THR A 58 -9.26 -0.98 13.29
N GLU A 59 -8.47 -2.05 13.33
CA GLU A 59 -7.21 -2.11 14.08
C GLU A 59 -6.17 -1.07 13.63
N PHE A 60 -6.12 -0.77 12.32
CA PHE A 60 -5.21 0.24 11.76
C PHE A 60 -5.56 1.66 12.17
N LEU A 61 -6.81 1.92 12.54
CA LEU A 61 -7.31 3.23 12.93
C LEU A 61 -7.51 3.36 14.44
N THR A 62 -7.27 2.30 15.21
CA THR A 62 -7.29 2.33 16.67
C THR A 62 -6.18 3.27 17.17
N ASN A 63 -6.49 4.10 18.16
CA ASN A 63 -5.60 5.13 18.72
C ASN A 63 -5.21 6.26 17.74
N HIS A 64 -5.90 6.37 16.60
CA HIS A 64 -5.66 7.48 15.69
C HIS A 64 -6.15 8.81 16.29
N PRO A 65 -5.32 9.90 16.34
CA PRO A 65 -5.67 11.15 17.03
C PRO A 65 -6.91 11.83 16.46
N ALA A 66 -7.18 11.64 15.16
CA ALA A 66 -8.37 12.15 14.49
C ALA A 66 -9.61 11.25 14.64
N VAL A 67 -9.51 10.14 15.38
CA VAL A 67 -10.66 9.24 15.62
C VAL A 67 -11.27 9.56 16.97
N GLN A 68 -12.57 9.81 16.97
CA GLN A 68 -13.38 10.01 18.17
C GLN A 68 -14.02 8.71 18.64
N GLU A 69 -14.51 7.93 17.70
CA GLU A 69 -15.33 6.75 17.97
C GLU A 69 -15.22 5.75 16.81
N ILE A 70 -15.33 4.46 17.13
CA ILE A 70 -15.46 3.38 16.14
C ILE A 70 -16.77 2.64 16.44
N GLY A 71 -17.74 2.73 15.53
CA GLY A 71 -19.08 2.22 15.79
C GLY A 71 -19.94 2.09 14.54
N HIS A 72 -21.23 2.31 14.70
CA HIS A 72 -22.23 2.18 13.64
C HIS A 72 -22.96 3.52 13.43
N PRO A 73 -22.89 4.11 12.22
CA PRO A 73 -23.57 5.36 11.93
C PRO A 73 -25.09 5.19 12.01
N GLN A 74 -25.74 6.16 12.63
CA GLN A 74 -27.19 6.24 12.75
C GLN A 74 -27.86 6.67 11.42
N LYS A 75 -29.18 6.54 11.35
CA LYS A 75 -29.97 7.11 10.23
C LYS A 75 -29.78 8.64 10.21
N GLY A 76 -29.52 9.19 9.03
CA GLY A 76 -29.28 10.63 8.85
C GLY A 76 -27.86 11.10 9.11
N SER A 77 -26.93 10.22 9.51
CA SER A 77 -25.52 10.57 9.69
C SER A 77 -24.88 11.07 8.40
N ASN A 78 -24.01 12.08 8.52
CA ASN A 78 -23.11 12.51 7.46
C ASN A 78 -22.02 11.44 7.26
N ILE A 79 -21.91 10.88 6.05
CA ILE A 79 -20.95 9.81 5.75
C ILE A 79 -20.08 10.21 4.58
N VAL A 80 -18.75 10.08 4.76
CA VAL A 80 -17.75 10.22 3.72
C VAL A 80 -17.02 8.89 3.52
N CYS A 81 -16.64 8.57 2.27
CA CYS A 81 -15.81 7.43 1.91
C CYS A 81 -14.45 7.90 1.38
N ASN A 82 -13.43 7.05 1.51
CA ASN A 82 -12.10 7.30 0.91
C ASN A 82 -11.98 6.71 -0.51
N ASP A 83 -13.09 6.67 -1.23
CA ASP A 83 -13.25 6.06 -2.56
C ASP A 83 -12.73 7.00 -3.68
N TYR A 84 -11.46 7.40 -3.60
CA TYR A 84 -10.82 8.35 -4.53
C TYR A 84 -10.95 7.93 -6.01
N TRP A 85 -11.02 6.62 -6.30
CA TRP A 85 -11.20 6.07 -7.64
C TRP A 85 -12.59 6.35 -8.24
N MET A 86 -13.56 6.75 -7.42
CA MET A 86 -14.89 7.18 -7.86
C MET A 86 -14.96 8.68 -8.15
N ARG A 87 -13.89 9.43 -7.90
CA ARG A 87 -13.87 10.89 -8.06
C ARG A 87 -13.52 11.28 -9.50
N PRO A 88 -14.07 12.41 -9.99
CA PRO A 88 -13.77 12.90 -11.34
C PRO A 88 -12.27 13.10 -11.62
N GLU A 89 -11.52 13.53 -10.61
CA GLU A 89 -10.07 13.74 -10.67
C GLU A 89 -9.29 12.45 -10.97
N PHE A 90 -9.85 11.30 -10.67
CA PHE A 90 -9.22 10.02 -10.96
C PHE A 90 -9.05 9.74 -12.47
N LYS A 91 -9.76 10.47 -13.33
CA LYS A 91 -9.57 10.41 -14.79
C LYS A 91 -8.24 11.02 -15.23
N ASP A 92 -7.68 11.96 -14.45
CA ASP A 92 -6.36 12.54 -14.70
C ASP A 92 -5.28 11.59 -14.16
N VAL A 93 -4.52 10.97 -15.07
CA VAL A 93 -3.44 10.02 -14.75
C VAL A 93 -2.28 10.64 -13.98
N ASN A 94 -2.16 11.97 -13.98
CA ASN A 94 -1.15 12.70 -13.23
C ASN A 94 -1.55 12.96 -11.78
N LYS A 95 -2.80 12.68 -11.40
CA LYS A 95 -3.30 12.84 -10.05
C LYS A 95 -3.04 11.58 -9.23
N LYS A 96 -2.36 11.75 -8.10
CA LYS A 96 -2.08 10.65 -7.16
C LYS A 96 -3.34 10.26 -6.38
N GLY A 97 -3.48 8.97 -6.07
CA GLY A 97 -4.55 8.48 -5.21
C GLY A 97 -4.54 9.15 -3.84
N LEU A 98 -3.35 9.36 -3.26
CA LEU A 98 -3.19 10.09 -2.00
C LEU A 98 -3.67 11.55 -2.12
N GLU A 99 -3.33 12.27 -3.20
CA GLU A 99 -3.76 13.66 -3.43
C GLU A 99 -5.29 13.78 -3.46
N ILE A 100 -5.96 12.86 -4.17
CA ILE A 100 -7.42 12.84 -4.26
C ILE A 100 -8.03 12.50 -2.89
N THR A 101 -7.46 11.52 -2.17
CA THR A 101 -7.91 11.17 -0.82
C THR A 101 -7.80 12.35 0.14
N LEU A 102 -6.69 13.08 0.11
CA LEU A 102 -6.52 14.31 0.89
C LEU A 102 -7.61 15.34 0.59
N LYS A 103 -7.92 15.55 -0.70
CA LYS A 103 -8.97 16.47 -1.13
C LYS A 103 -10.36 16.08 -0.61
N ILE A 104 -10.68 14.77 -0.61
CA ILE A 104 -11.94 14.27 -0.01
C ILE A 104 -12.06 14.71 1.44
N PHE A 105 -10.96 14.74 2.18
CA PHE A 105 -10.91 15.12 3.60
C PHE A 105 -10.63 16.62 3.83
N GLY A 106 -10.86 17.46 2.82
CA GLY A 106 -10.75 18.93 2.93
C GLY A 106 -9.34 19.47 2.90
N VAL A 107 -8.34 18.64 2.59
CA VAL A 107 -6.93 19.05 2.45
C VAL A 107 -6.66 19.37 0.99
N ASN A 108 -6.84 20.63 0.62
CA ASN A 108 -6.80 21.08 -0.79
C ASN A 108 -5.40 21.32 -1.34
N LYS A 109 -4.37 21.32 -0.49
CA LYS A 109 -2.97 21.51 -0.91
C LYS A 109 -2.20 20.21 -0.69
N PHE A 110 -1.77 19.61 -1.78
CA PHE A 110 -0.83 18.50 -1.75
C PHE A 110 0.59 19.05 -1.61
N VAL A 111 1.23 18.83 -0.46
CA VAL A 111 2.54 19.40 -0.14
C VAL A 111 3.63 18.34 -0.29
N ASP A 112 3.35 17.14 0.19
CA ASP A 112 4.30 16.04 0.25
C ASP A 112 3.58 14.68 0.29
N GLU A 113 4.35 13.61 0.19
CA GLU A 113 3.88 12.21 0.21
C GLU A 113 4.07 11.53 1.58
N GLU A 114 4.28 12.31 2.65
CA GLU A 114 4.43 11.74 3.99
C GLU A 114 3.14 11.07 4.45
N LEU A 115 3.27 9.84 4.88
CA LEU A 115 2.17 9.01 5.35
C LEU A 115 2.09 9.00 6.88
N TYR A 116 0.90 8.72 7.38
CA TYR A 116 0.64 8.58 8.80
C TYR A 116 -0.21 7.35 9.09
N LEU A 117 0.22 6.58 10.07
CA LEU A 117 -0.55 5.50 10.68
C LEU A 117 -0.25 5.52 12.19
N PRO A 118 -1.23 5.29 13.08
CA PRO A 118 -0.96 5.08 14.50
C PRO A 118 0.07 3.96 14.69
N ASN A 119 0.95 4.10 15.66
CA ASN A 119 1.98 3.10 15.94
C ASN A 119 1.36 1.72 16.14
N ALA A 120 1.79 0.78 15.32
CA ALA A 120 1.48 -0.62 15.53
C ALA A 120 2.10 -1.08 16.85
N THR A 121 1.31 -1.69 17.69
CA THR A 121 1.81 -2.32 18.92
C THR A 121 2.66 -3.54 18.55
N LYS A 122 3.90 -3.55 19.05
CA LYS A 122 4.78 -4.71 18.98
C LYS A 122 4.22 -5.83 19.88
N ASN A 123 4.33 -7.07 19.46
CA ASN A 123 3.96 -8.21 20.27
C ASN A 123 5.05 -9.31 20.29
N ASP A 124 5.00 -10.19 21.30
CA ASP A 124 6.01 -11.23 21.54
C ASP A 124 6.16 -12.20 20.35
N ALA A 125 5.07 -12.46 19.62
CA ALA A 125 5.14 -13.31 18.43
C ALA A 125 5.99 -12.68 17.34
N THR A 126 5.94 -11.35 17.18
CA THR A 126 6.81 -10.63 16.25
C THR A 126 8.27 -10.74 16.69
N ASP A 127 8.57 -10.65 17.99
CA ASP A 127 9.93 -10.78 18.50
C ASP A 127 10.54 -12.14 18.21
N LEU A 128 9.79 -13.23 18.37
CA LEU A 128 10.22 -14.58 18.02
C LEU A 128 10.55 -14.74 16.53
N LEU A 129 9.77 -14.10 15.66
CA LEU A 129 10.04 -14.11 14.22
C LEU A 129 11.29 -13.31 13.85
N LEU A 130 11.46 -12.14 14.49
CA LEU A 130 12.55 -11.22 14.20
C LEU A 130 13.90 -11.71 14.70
N GLN A 131 13.95 -12.59 15.74
CA GLN A 131 15.21 -13.12 16.27
C GLN A 131 16.04 -13.90 15.26
N ASN A 132 15.40 -14.49 14.22
CA ASN A 132 16.07 -15.25 13.17
C ASN A 132 16.57 -14.36 12.02
N ILE A 133 16.28 -13.06 12.03
CA ILE A 133 16.77 -12.10 11.04
C ILE A 133 18.15 -11.60 11.50
N PRO A 134 19.23 -11.89 10.75
CA PRO A 134 20.58 -11.59 11.20
C PRO A 134 20.85 -10.09 11.29
N TRP A 135 21.54 -9.69 12.34
CA TRP A 135 22.12 -8.36 12.45
C TRP A 135 23.45 -8.30 11.68
N GLY A 136 23.75 -7.14 11.11
CA GLY A 136 25.01 -6.92 10.40
C GLY A 136 25.09 -7.54 9.00
N LYS A 137 24.00 -8.10 8.50
CA LYS A 137 23.83 -8.43 7.09
C LYS A 137 22.87 -7.47 6.44
N THR A 138 22.98 -7.33 5.13
CA THR A 138 21.97 -6.60 4.35
C THR A 138 20.72 -7.45 4.22
N ASN A 139 19.63 -6.96 4.78
CA ASN A 139 18.33 -7.63 4.78
C ASN A 139 17.46 -7.09 3.64
N VAL A 140 17.13 -7.92 2.67
CA VAL A 140 16.26 -7.58 1.55
C VAL A 140 14.93 -8.31 1.71
N ALA A 141 13.83 -7.56 1.88
CA ALA A 141 12.51 -8.15 1.87
C ALA A 141 11.97 -8.26 0.45
N ILE A 142 11.27 -9.34 0.16
CA ILE A 142 10.50 -9.54 -1.06
C ILE A 142 9.04 -9.82 -0.74
N VAL A 143 8.14 -9.25 -1.53
CA VAL A 143 6.72 -9.59 -1.53
C VAL A 143 6.34 -10.09 -2.90
N PHE A 144 5.93 -11.37 -2.97
CA PHE A 144 5.59 -12.01 -4.21
C PHE A 144 4.18 -11.64 -4.70
N SER A 145 3.22 -11.58 -3.77
CA SER A 145 1.80 -11.55 -4.10
C SER A 145 1.16 -10.16 -3.95
N SER A 146 0.04 -10.00 -4.60
CA SER A 146 -0.90 -8.89 -4.44
C SER A 146 -2.33 -9.47 -4.36
N GLU A 147 -3.28 -8.69 -3.86
CA GLU A 147 -4.70 -9.09 -3.90
C GLU A 147 -5.20 -9.23 -5.34
N SER A 148 -4.70 -8.40 -6.25
CA SER A 148 -5.00 -8.56 -7.66
C SER A 148 -4.03 -9.54 -8.32
N PRO A 149 -4.54 -10.65 -8.91
CA PRO A 149 -3.69 -11.61 -9.62
C PRO A 149 -2.97 -10.98 -10.83
N ARG A 150 -3.47 -9.85 -11.35
CA ARG A 150 -2.86 -9.13 -12.49
C ARG A 150 -1.55 -8.43 -12.13
N LYS A 151 -1.26 -8.22 -10.83
CA LYS A 151 -0.04 -7.57 -10.34
C LYS A 151 1.06 -8.56 -9.95
N ILE A 152 0.89 -9.84 -10.24
CA ILE A 152 1.81 -10.89 -9.80
C ILE A 152 2.81 -11.20 -10.93
N MET A 153 4.11 -11.08 -10.64
CA MET A 153 5.20 -11.52 -11.51
C MET A 153 5.40 -13.03 -11.36
N HIS A 154 5.79 -13.72 -12.45
CA HIS A 154 5.96 -15.17 -12.46
C HIS A 154 7.01 -15.63 -11.42
N PRO A 155 6.78 -16.74 -10.68
CA PRO A 155 7.65 -17.20 -9.61
C PRO A 155 9.11 -17.43 -10.03
N ILE A 156 9.35 -17.88 -11.25
CA ILE A 156 10.71 -18.12 -11.76
C ILE A 156 11.57 -16.85 -11.73
N LYS A 157 11.00 -15.69 -12.01
CA LYS A 157 11.72 -14.41 -11.96
C LYS A 157 12.11 -14.04 -10.54
N TRP A 158 11.25 -14.33 -9.57
CA TRP A 158 11.58 -14.17 -8.15
C TRP A 158 12.72 -15.10 -7.71
N HIS A 159 12.72 -16.37 -8.19
CA HIS A 159 13.83 -17.28 -7.91
C HIS A 159 15.16 -16.74 -8.46
N ILE A 160 15.18 -16.19 -9.67
CA ILE A 160 16.37 -15.59 -10.28
C ILE A 160 16.85 -14.38 -9.45
N ILE A 161 15.94 -13.49 -9.05
CA ILE A 161 16.28 -12.33 -8.21
C ILE A 161 16.88 -12.77 -6.88
N VAL A 162 16.25 -13.73 -6.18
CA VAL A 162 16.72 -14.22 -4.89
C VAL A 162 18.07 -14.90 -5.01
N GLU A 163 18.29 -15.75 -6.02
CA GLU A 163 19.57 -16.40 -6.27
C GLU A 163 20.71 -15.38 -6.46
N LYS A 164 20.45 -14.32 -7.25
CA LYS A 164 21.43 -13.25 -7.47
C LYS A 164 21.70 -12.46 -6.18
N LEU A 165 20.69 -12.13 -5.37
CA LEU A 165 20.86 -11.43 -4.10
C LEU A 165 21.65 -12.26 -3.08
N LEU A 166 21.40 -13.58 -3.02
CA LEU A 166 22.18 -14.48 -2.18
C LEU A 166 23.65 -14.54 -2.62
N GLY A 167 23.92 -14.51 -3.92
CA GLY A 167 25.27 -14.40 -4.48
C GLY A 167 26.00 -13.10 -4.10
N GLN A 168 25.25 -12.06 -3.74
CA GLN A 168 25.75 -10.78 -3.21
C GLN A 168 25.76 -10.74 -1.67
N HIS A 169 25.67 -11.91 -1.01
CA HIS A 169 25.65 -12.05 0.45
C HIS A 169 24.49 -11.37 1.19
N CYS A 170 23.41 -10.98 0.49
CA CYS A 170 22.20 -10.49 1.12
C CYS A 170 21.47 -11.60 1.87
N PHE A 171 20.76 -11.24 2.96
CA PHE A 171 19.78 -12.10 3.59
C PHE A 171 18.39 -11.74 3.05
N VAL A 172 17.75 -12.69 2.38
CA VAL A 172 16.47 -12.43 1.72
C VAL A 172 15.31 -12.93 2.56
N ILE A 173 14.32 -12.10 2.81
CA ILE A 173 13.12 -12.37 3.64
C ILE A 173 11.91 -12.34 2.72
N GLN A 174 11.15 -13.42 2.66
CA GLN A 174 9.89 -13.44 1.93
C GLN A 174 8.70 -13.17 2.88
N ILE A 175 8.00 -12.07 2.66
CA ILE A 175 6.76 -11.68 3.34
C ILE A 175 5.59 -12.03 2.43
N GLY A 176 4.51 -12.61 2.98
CA GLY A 176 3.33 -12.96 2.20
C GLY A 176 2.27 -13.69 2.99
N ARG A 177 1.22 -14.11 2.29
CA ARG A 177 0.08 -14.83 2.88
C ARG A 177 0.38 -16.34 2.97
N MET A 178 -0.34 -17.00 3.84
CA MET A 178 -0.42 -18.45 3.80
C MET A 178 -0.96 -18.90 2.43
N GLY A 179 -0.23 -19.83 1.78
CA GLY A 179 -0.56 -20.30 0.43
C GLY A 179 0.14 -19.55 -0.71
N ASP A 180 0.84 -18.47 -0.45
CA ASP A 180 1.76 -17.89 -1.45
C ASP A 180 2.90 -18.86 -1.77
N ILE A 181 3.43 -18.79 -3.00
CA ILE A 181 4.50 -19.68 -3.46
C ILE A 181 5.80 -19.35 -2.72
N PRO A 182 6.43 -20.29 -2.00
CA PRO A 182 7.71 -20.05 -1.36
C PRO A 182 8.84 -19.94 -2.40
N ILE A 183 9.66 -18.91 -2.26
CA ILE A 183 10.81 -18.67 -3.13
C ILE A 183 12.05 -19.31 -2.49
N ARG A 184 12.66 -20.26 -3.20
CA ARG A 184 13.82 -20.98 -2.71
C ARG A 184 14.96 -20.04 -2.33
N GLY A 185 15.55 -20.26 -1.15
CA GLY A 185 16.64 -19.48 -0.61
C GLY A 185 16.24 -18.26 0.22
N ALA A 186 14.98 -17.82 0.15
CA ALA A 186 14.48 -16.79 1.03
C ALA A 186 14.05 -17.37 2.39
N TYR A 187 14.30 -16.61 3.47
CA TYR A 187 13.73 -16.87 4.78
C TYR A 187 12.23 -16.58 4.75
N SER A 188 11.43 -17.62 4.87
CA SER A 188 9.98 -17.52 4.65
C SER A 188 9.24 -17.05 5.91
N LEU A 189 8.51 -15.96 5.79
CA LEU A 189 7.51 -15.48 6.74
C LEU A 189 6.09 -15.61 6.17
N LEU A 190 5.86 -16.51 5.22
CA LEU A 190 4.55 -16.72 4.61
C LEU A 190 3.52 -17.18 5.65
N GLY A 191 2.45 -16.40 5.82
CA GLY A 191 1.40 -16.65 6.79
C GLY A 191 1.83 -16.54 8.26
N ALA A 192 3.07 -16.13 8.54
CA ALA A 192 3.62 -16.04 9.89
C ALA A 192 3.38 -14.70 10.58
N THR A 193 2.96 -13.69 9.83
CA THR A 193 2.74 -12.33 10.33
C THR A 193 1.31 -11.87 10.11
N THR A 194 0.76 -11.11 11.05
CA THR A 194 -0.39 -10.25 10.79
C THR A 194 0.05 -9.06 9.94
N GLN A 195 -0.92 -8.33 9.41
CA GLN A 195 -0.66 -7.14 8.59
C GLN A 195 0.06 -6.02 9.37
N LEU A 196 -0.23 -5.87 10.67
CA LEU A 196 0.49 -4.91 11.54
C LEU A 196 1.91 -5.40 11.86
N GLN A 197 2.11 -6.71 12.07
CA GLN A 197 3.43 -7.28 12.30
C GLN A 197 4.37 -7.14 11.10
N VAL A 198 3.83 -7.02 9.89
CA VAL A 198 4.65 -6.69 8.70
C VAL A 198 5.41 -5.37 8.89
N LEU A 199 4.83 -4.38 9.58
CA LEU A 199 5.53 -3.12 9.89
C LEU A 199 6.78 -3.36 10.75
N ASP A 200 6.72 -4.29 11.72
CA ASP A 200 7.87 -4.62 12.57
C ASP A 200 8.95 -5.38 11.80
N VAL A 201 8.55 -6.27 10.88
CA VAL A 201 9.50 -6.94 9.97
C VAL A 201 10.19 -5.90 9.08
N LEU A 202 9.46 -4.96 8.50
CA LEU A 202 10.02 -3.92 7.63
C LEU A 202 11.05 -3.04 8.35
N LYS A 203 10.91 -2.79 9.65
CA LYS A 203 11.92 -2.05 10.45
C LYS A 203 13.28 -2.75 10.54
N LYS A 204 13.37 -4.04 10.15
CA LYS A 204 14.61 -4.83 10.08
C LYS A 204 15.15 -4.98 8.67
N VAL A 205 14.53 -4.33 7.70
CA VAL A 205 14.82 -4.47 6.28
C VAL A 205 15.58 -3.25 5.78
N ASP A 206 16.60 -3.49 4.97
CA ASP A 206 17.37 -2.43 4.31
C ASP A 206 16.78 -2.01 2.97
N VAL A 207 16.17 -2.96 2.24
CA VAL A 207 15.54 -2.73 0.94
C VAL A 207 14.33 -3.65 0.80
N LEU A 208 13.23 -3.12 0.28
CA LEU A 208 12.03 -3.87 -0.09
C LEU A 208 11.90 -3.99 -1.60
N ILE A 209 11.55 -5.17 -2.11
CA ILE A 209 11.09 -5.39 -3.50
C ILE A 209 9.64 -5.88 -3.44
N THR A 210 8.72 -5.16 -4.06
CA THR A 210 7.29 -5.46 -3.95
C THR A 210 6.53 -5.02 -5.21
N PRO A 211 5.45 -5.71 -5.62
CA PRO A 211 4.49 -5.12 -6.54
C PRO A 211 3.72 -3.97 -5.84
N ASP A 212 2.91 -3.25 -6.61
CA ASP A 212 1.94 -2.30 -6.08
C ASP A 212 0.92 -3.01 -5.17
N ASN A 213 1.13 -2.90 -3.86
CA ASN A 213 0.30 -3.45 -2.79
C ASN A 213 0.47 -2.65 -1.49
N TYR A 214 -0.21 -3.06 -0.40
CA TYR A 214 -0.16 -2.34 0.87
C TYR A 214 1.24 -2.27 1.51
N VAL A 215 2.12 -3.27 1.25
CA VAL A 215 3.47 -3.31 1.83
C VAL A 215 4.34 -2.19 1.25
N MET A 216 4.09 -1.78 0.00
CA MET A 216 4.70 -0.59 -0.60
C MET A 216 4.34 0.68 0.19
N HIS A 217 3.07 0.85 0.54
CA HIS A 217 2.62 1.99 1.35
C HIS A 217 3.18 1.94 2.79
N ALA A 218 3.26 0.74 3.37
CA ALA A 218 3.87 0.52 4.69
C ALA A 218 5.36 0.85 4.68
N ALA A 219 6.08 0.50 3.62
CA ALA A 219 7.49 0.83 3.45
C ALA A 219 7.70 2.35 3.31
N LYS A 220 6.84 3.05 2.55
CA LYS A 220 6.84 4.51 2.49
C LYS A 220 6.66 5.14 3.86
N LEU A 221 5.68 4.66 4.63
CA LEU A 221 5.42 5.11 6.01
C LEU A 221 6.65 4.97 6.93
N LEU A 222 7.47 3.93 6.70
CA LEU A 222 8.66 3.60 7.50
C LEU A 222 9.97 4.10 6.87
N HIS A 223 9.91 4.83 5.76
CA HIS A 223 11.06 5.34 5.01
C HIS A 223 12.04 4.24 4.57
N ILE A 224 11.51 3.05 4.24
CA ILE A 224 12.31 1.93 3.75
C ILE A 224 12.56 2.09 2.25
N PRO A 225 13.82 2.10 1.80
CA PRO A 225 14.16 2.09 0.38
C PRO A 225 13.44 0.95 -0.35
N THR A 226 12.66 1.29 -1.38
CA THR A 226 11.73 0.34 -1.99
C THR A 226 11.85 0.35 -3.50
N ILE A 227 11.93 -0.85 -4.09
CA ILE A 227 11.75 -1.08 -5.51
C ILE A 227 10.32 -1.54 -5.71
N ALA A 228 9.49 -0.68 -6.27
CA ALA A 228 8.07 -0.92 -6.51
C ALA A 228 7.83 -1.31 -7.97
N LEU A 229 7.28 -2.50 -8.18
CA LEU A 229 7.04 -3.08 -9.51
C LEU A 229 5.61 -2.79 -9.94
N PHE A 230 5.45 -1.97 -10.97
CA PHE A 230 4.17 -1.59 -11.54
C PHE A 230 3.96 -2.30 -12.89
N GLY A 231 2.81 -2.92 -13.04
CA GLY A 231 2.36 -3.54 -14.26
C GLY A 231 1.12 -2.83 -14.79
N PRO A 232 -0.09 -3.34 -14.47
CA PRO A 232 -1.34 -2.79 -14.97
C PRO A 232 -1.78 -1.48 -14.29
N THR A 233 -1.17 -1.12 -13.17
CA THR A 233 -1.38 0.15 -12.48
C THR A 233 -0.25 1.12 -12.79
N GLU A 234 -0.54 2.43 -12.76
CA GLU A 234 0.41 3.47 -13.14
C GLU A 234 1.26 3.91 -11.95
N ALA A 235 2.58 3.84 -12.12
CA ALA A 235 3.54 4.30 -11.12
C ALA A 235 3.38 5.80 -10.79
N SER A 236 2.99 6.62 -11.76
CA SER A 236 2.69 8.05 -11.56
C SER A 236 1.57 8.29 -10.56
N ARG A 237 0.59 7.39 -10.49
CA ARG A 237 -0.61 7.49 -9.65
C ARG A 237 -0.42 6.94 -8.24
N TYR A 238 0.27 5.80 -8.12
CA TYR A 238 0.36 5.05 -6.87
C TYR A 238 1.76 5.00 -6.27
N GLY A 239 2.80 5.26 -7.09
CA GLY A 239 4.18 5.27 -6.65
C GLY A 239 4.54 6.51 -5.82
N TYR A 240 5.61 6.40 -5.07
CA TYR A 240 6.17 7.49 -4.26
C TYR A 240 7.47 8.00 -4.88
N SER A 241 7.76 9.29 -4.69
CA SER A 241 8.92 9.96 -5.31
C SER A 241 10.27 9.47 -4.79
N ASP A 242 10.30 8.91 -3.58
CA ASP A 242 11.48 8.34 -2.93
C ASP A 242 11.60 6.81 -3.12
N HIS A 243 10.68 6.19 -3.88
CA HIS A 243 10.77 4.80 -4.29
C HIS A 243 11.34 4.67 -5.70
N PHE A 244 12.03 3.58 -5.97
CA PHE A 244 12.41 3.15 -7.32
C PHE A 244 11.20 2.49 -7.98
N CYS A 245 10.33 3.31 -8.58
CA CYS A 245 9.11 2.83 -9.23
C CYS A 245 9.43 2.35 -10.65
N LEU A 246 9.37 1.05 -10.87
CA LEU A 246 9.59 0.43 -12.18
C LEU A 246 8.25 0.18 -12.85
N GLN A 247 7.93 0.99 -13.87
CA GLN A 247 6.76 0.77 -14.71
C GLN A 247 7.09 -0.25 -15.80
N ALA A 248 6.26 -1.28 -15.93
CA ALA A 248 6.35 -2.26 -16.98
C ALA A 248 6.05 -1.64 -18.36
N ASP A 249 6.63 -2.22 -19.39
CA ASP A 249 6.29 -1.88 -20.78
C ASP A 249 4.89 -2.42 -21.14
N LEU A 250 3.92 -1.52 -21.28
CA LEU A 250 2.55 -1.85 -21.64
C LEU A 250 2.33 -1.83 -23.17
N SER A 251 3.31 -1.45 -23.98
CA SER A 251 3.17 -1.30 -25.45
C SER A 251 2.80 -2.61 -26.14
N LYS A 252 3.18 -3.75 -25.55
CA LYS A 252 2.87 -5.09 -26.04
C LYS A 252 1.56 -5.66 -25.49
N CYS A 253 0.86 -4.93 -24.63
CA CYS A 253 -0.38 -5.36 -24.01
C CYS A 253 -1.59 -4.77 -24.73
N ASN A 254 -2.30 -5.55 -25.54
CA ASN A 254 -3.50 -5.11 -26.24
C ASN A 254 -4.73 -4.95 -25.34
N GLN A 255 -4.60 -5.16 -24.01
CA GLN A 255 -5.65 -4.98 -23.01
C GLN A 255 -5.30 -3.88 -22.00
N ALA A 256 -4.23 -3.10 -22.21
CA ALA A 256 -3.77 -2.12 -21.25
C ALA A 256 -4.84 -1.06 -20.92
N ASP A 257 -5.58 -0.60 -21.92
CA ASP A 257 -6.68 0.36 -21.82
C ASP A 257 -7.89 -0.16 -21.01
N LYS A 258 -8.04 -1.48 -20.90
CA LYS A 258 -9.14 -2.18 -20.23
C LYS A 258 -8.69 -2.92 -18.96
N CYS A 259 -7.47 -2.71 -18.52
CA CYS A 259 -6.91 -3.41 -17.36
C CYS A 259 -7.28 -2.70 -16.04
N LEU A 260 -6.38 -2.68 -15.06
CA LEU A 260 -6.68 -2.16 -13.71
C LEU A 260 -6.74 -0.63 -13.66
N GLY A 261 -6.00 0.12 -14.49
CA GLY A 261 -5.98 1.56 -14.46
C GLY A 261 -7.38 2.16 -14.45
N PRO A 262 -8.06 2.27 -15.62
CA PRO A 262 -9.42 2.84 -15.68
C PRO A 262 -10.52 1.91 -15.19
N HIS A 263 -10.29 0.59 -15.12
CA HIS A 263 -11.27 -0.45 -14.77
C HIS A 263 -10.91 -1.22 -13.49
N VAL A 264 -10.25 -0.55 -12.55
CA VAL A 264 -9.77 -1.19 -11.32
C VAL A 264 -10.89 -1.89 -10.53
N ALA A 265 -12.06 -1.26 -10.40
CA ALA A 265 -13.17 -1.81 -9.65
C ALA A 265 -13.77 -3.08 -10.29
N GLU A 266 -13.76 -3.14 -11.64
CA GLU A 266 -14.35 -4.25 -12.40
C GLU A 266 -13.40 -5.44 -12.50
N ASN A 267 -12.10 -5.18 -12.62
CA ASN A 267 -11.09 -6.16 -12.99
C ASN A 267 -10.16 -6.58 -11.86
N TYR A 268 -10.28 -6.00 -10.66
CA TYR A 268 -9.31 -6.16 -9.59
C TYR A 268 -9.05 -7.63 -9.19
N SER A 269 -10.11 -8.42 -9.07
CA SER A 269 -10.06 -9.83 -8.66
C SER A 269 -10.02 -10.82 -9.82
N ILE A 270 -10.03 -10.32 -11.07
CA ILE A 270 -10.06 -11.16 -12.27
C ILE A 270 -8.64 -11.40 -12.77
N PRO A 271 -8.24 -12.64 -13.10
CA PRO A 271 -6.94 -12.91 -13.70
C PRO A 271 -6.70 -12.14 -15.00
N CYS A 272 -5.43 -11.96 -15.37
CA CYS A 272 -5.07 -11.35 -16.64
C CYS A 272 -5.67 -12.17 -17.81
N PRO A 273 -6.42 -11.55 -18.73
CA PRO A 273 -7.02 -12.26 -19.86
C PRO A 273 -5.98 -12.83 -20.83
N LEU A 274 -4.74 -12.33 -20.79
CA LEU A 274 -3.61 -12.84 -21.54
C LEU A 274 -2.87 -13.99 -20.82
N CYS A 275 -3.41 -14.48 -19.69
CA CYS A 275 -2.98 -15.61 -18.89
C CYS A 275 -1.59 -15.53 -18.23
N GLU A 276 -0.68 -14.70 -18.71
CA GLU A 276 0.74 -14.72 -18.29
C GLU A 276 1.23 -13.45 -17.60
N ASN A 277 0.36 -12.47 -17.33
CA ASN A 277 0.77 -11.17 -16.76
C ASN A 277 1.99 -10.57 -17.49
N HIS A 278 1.96 -10.48 -18.82
CA HIS A 278 3.10 -10.06 -19.64
C HIS A 278 3.78 -8.79 -19.14
N CYS A 279 2.98 -7.81 -18.70
CA CYS A 279 3.52 -6.57 -18.16
C CYS A 279 4.37 -6.83 -16.90
N MET A 280 3.88 -7.58 -15.92
CA MET A 280 4.67 -7.90 -14.72
C MET A 280 5.90 -8.75 -15.06
N ASN A 281 5.80 -9.63 -16.06
CA ASN A 281 6.90 -10.47 -16.48
C ASN A 281 7.91 -9.75 -17.39
N SER A 282 7.64 -8.50 -17.80
CA SER A 282 8.60 -7.69 -18.57
C SER A 282 9.68 -7.03 -17.71
N HIS A 283 9.53 -7.03 -16.37
CA HIS A 283 10.57 -6.49 -15.49
C HIS A 283 11.87 -7.30 -15.63
N ASP A 284 12.99 -6.58 -15.74
CA ASP A 284 14.33 -7.14 -15.84
C ASP A 284 14.90 -7.43 -14.44
N GLU A 285 15.20 -8.69 -14.16
CA GLU A 285 15.73 -9.18 -12.89
C GLU A 285 17.11 -8.59 -12.57
N ASN A 286 17.95 -8.36 -13.60
CA ASN A 286 19.26 -7.75 -13.41
C ASN A 286 19.11 -6.31 -12.96
N LYS A 287 18.25 -5.54 -13.65
CA LYS A 287 17.98 -4.15 -13.28
C LYS A 287 17.46 -4.03 -11.84
N ILE A 288 16.60 -4.95 -11.39
CA ILE A 288 16.10 -4.97 -10.02
C ILE A 288 17.25 -5.18 -9.04
N VAL A 289 18.11 -6.18 -9.29
CA VAL A 289 19.27 -6.50 -8.44
C VAL A 289 20.28 -5.34 -8.43
N ASP A 290 20.56 -4.73 -9.58
CA ASP A 290 21.48 -3.59 -9.70
C ASP A 290 21.01 -2.40 -8.86
N ILE A 291 19.69 -2.13 -8.84
CA ILE A 291 19.12 -1.08 -8.00
C ILE A 291 19.30 -1.43 -6.51
N VAL A 292 19.03 -2.68 -6.10
CA VAL A 292 19.27 -3.13 -4.72
C VAL A 292 20.72 -2.86 -4.34
N MET A 293 21.68 -3.28 -5.17
CA MET A 293 23.11 -3.11 -4.89
C MET A 293 23.50 -1.63 -4.87
N SER A 294 22.93 -0.82 -5.72
CA SER A 294 23.13 0.65 -5.68
C SER A 294 22.68 1.26 -4.36
N ILE A 295 21.50 0.87 -3.85
CA ILE A 295 20.98 1.34 -2.57
C ILE A 295 21.92 0.94 -1.41
N ILE A 296 22.39 -0.30 -1.41
CA ILE A 296 23.24 -0.86 -0.36
C ILE A 296 24.59 -0.17 -0.33
N ASN A 297 25.20 0.05 -1.49
CA ASN A 297 26.55 0.62 -1.61
C ASN A 297 26.58 2.13 -1.33
N ASN A 298 25.44 2.80 -1.32
CA ASN A 298 25.31 4.23 -1.02
C ASN A 298 24.90 4.53 0.44
N LYS A 299 24.78 3.49 1.29
CA LYS A 299 24.61 3.62 2.75
C LYS A 299 25.98 3.75 3.44
#